data_ae22cd84da903fbaf46537708d94f06e
#
_entry.id   ae22cd84da903fbaf46537708d94f06e
#
_cell.length_a   1.000
_cell.length_b   1.000
_cell.length_c   1.000
_cell.angle_alpha   90.00
_cell.angle_beta   90.00
_cell.angle_gamma   90.00
#
_symmetry.space_group_name_H-M   'P 1'
#
loop_
_entity.id
_entity.type
_entity.pdbx_description
1 polymer ?
#
loop_
_entity_poly.entity_id
_entity_poly.type
_entity_poly.pdbx_seq_one_letter_code
_entity_poly.pdbx_strand_id
1 'polypeptide(L)'
;GYGMTECSPVISTTVAWNVKKNSVGQLLPNCEAKTVDGELWVRGSSVMQGYYKMPEETKTALKDGWLCTGDLGYVDEERFIYLTGRKKNLIITKNGENVSPEELENKLSSSRLVQEVLVREAKGVIEAEIYPDEEYAKKQGLEREEEVRVELQKLIDEYNQGAPAYKKIYSLIIREKEFEKTASRKIKRY
;
A
#
# COMPACT_ATOMS: atom_id res chain seq x y z
N GLY A 1 8.05 0.92 -11.51
CA GLY A 1 8.22 -0.53 -11.66
C GLY A 1 7.81 -1.30 -10.40
N TYR A 2 7.54 -2.57 -10.57
CA TYR A 2 7.19 -3.48 -9.47
C TYR A 2 7.98 -4.78 -9.60
N GLY A 3 8.36 -5.36 -8.49
CA GLY A 3 9.07 -6.61 -8.43
C GLY A 3 9.43 -7.06 -7.02
N MET A 4 9.98 -8.26 -6.94
CA MET A 4 10.36 -8.90 -5.69
C MET A 4 11.50 -9.88 -5.93
N THR A 5 12.24 -10.22 -4.89
CA THR A 5 13.40 -11.14 -4.98
C THR A 5 13.04 -12.46 -5.63
N GLU A 6 11.86 -12.98 -5.33
CA GLU A 6 11.31 -14.22 -5.87
C GLU A 6 11.05 -14.19 -7.39
N CYS A 7 11.16 -13.01 -8.03
CA CYS A 7 10.98 -12.80 -9.48
C CYS A 7 12.24 -12.25 -10.18
N SER A 8 13.40 -12.27 -9.55
CA SER A 8 14.75 -12.00 -10.10
C SER A 8 14.95 -10.65 -10.82
N PRO A 9 14.65 -9.48 -10.31
CA PRO A 9 13.63 -9.11 -9.33
C PRO A 9 12.39 -8.46 -9.95
N VAL A 10 12.33 -8.20 -11.27
CA VAL A 10 11.36 -7.32 -11.93
C VAL A 10 10.19 -8.07 -12.51
N ILE A 11 8.99 -7.63 -12.21
CA ILE A 11 7.71 -8.13 -12.75
C ILE A 11 7.14 -7.14 -13.77
N SER A 12 7.16 -5.85 -13.45
CA SER A 12 6.67 -4.80 -14.34
C SER A 12 7.57 -3.57 -14.34
N THR A 13 7.53 -2.81 -15.42
CA THR A 13 8.29 -1.57 -15.56
C THR A 13 7.47 -0.48 -16.18
N THR A 14 7.77 0.77 -15.78
CA THR A 14 7.21 1.98 -16.39
C THR A 14 8.22 2.54 -17.38
N VAL A 15 7.78 2.73 -18.61
CA VAL A 15 8.58 3.38 -19.68
C VAL A 15 8.02 4.78 -19.93
N ALA A 16 8.92 5.74 -20.22
CA ALA A 16 8.58 7.18 -20.27
C ALA A 16 7.41 7.55 -21.22
N TRP A 17 7.23 6.79 -22.29
CA TRP A 17 6.17 7.02 -23.29
C TRP A 17 4.90 6.19 -23.07
N ASN A 18 4.86 5.33 -22.05
CA ASN A 18 3.73 4.49 -21.78
C ASN A 18 3.47 4.42 -20.26
N VAL A 19 2.89 5.48 -19.73
CA VAL A 19 2.61 5.66 -18.29
C VAL A 19 1.12 5.71 -18.05
N LYS A 20 0.62 4.84 -17.19
CA LYS A 20 -0.74 4.94 -16.67
C LYS A 20 -0.71 5.39 -15.21
N LYS A 21 -1.54 6.38 -14.90
CA LYS A 21 -1.67 6.91 -13.52
C LYS A 21 -2.02 5.77 -12.55
N ASN A 22 -1.37 5.75 -11.40
CA ASN A 22 -1.55 4.78 -10.31
C ASN A 22 -1.11 3.34 -10.66
N SER A 23 -0.56 3.08 -11.86
CA SER A 23 0.00 1.78 -12.17
C SER A 23 1.47 1.69 -11.75
N VAL A 24 1.94 0.49 -11.47
CA VAL A 24 3.35 0.17 -11.25
C VAL A 24 4.07 -0.27 -12.53
N GLY A 25 3.46 0.04 -13.69
CA GLY A 25 4.00 -0.23 -15.01
C GLY A 25 3.41 -1.45 -15.68
N GLN A 26 3.87 -1.69 -16.89
CA GLN A 26 3.43 -2.80 -17.73
C GLN A 26 4.21 -4.07 -17.42
N LEU A 27 3.50 -5.20 -17.37
CA LEU A 27 4.06 -6.53 -17.14
C LEU A 27 5.14 -6.86 -18.20
N LEU A 28 6.27 -7.37 -17.74
CA LEU A 28 7.35 -7.79 -18.64
C LEU A 28 6.89 -8.91 -19.61
N PRO A 29 7.45 -8.98 -20.81
CA PRO A 29 7.05 -9.99 -21.83
C PRO A 29 7.22 -11.44 -21.37
N ASN A 30 8.20 -11.73 -20.51
CA ASN A 30 8.50 -13.05 -19.96
C ASN A 30 7.67 -13.39 -18.71
N CYS A 31 6.76 -12.51 -18.31
CA CYS A 31 5.87 -12.69 -17.15
C CYS A 31 4.41 -12.78 -17.57
N GLU A 32 3.67 -13.60 -16.86
CA GLU A 32 2.22 -13.64 -16.86
C GLU A 32 1.71 -13.25 -15.47
N ALA A 33 0.58 -12.61 -15.40
CA ALA A 33 -0.04 -12.26 -14.11
C ALA A 33 -1.55 -12.45 -14.17
N LYS A 34 -2.13 -12.81 -13.04
CA LYS A 34 -3.58 -12.91 -12.81
C LYS A 34 -3.93 -12.48 -11.40
N THR A 35 -5.19 -12.17 -11.18
CA THR A 35 -5.72 -11.89 -9.85
C THR A 35 -6.52 -13.10 -9.36
N VAL A 36 -6.21 -13.56 -8.15
CA VAL A 36 -6.93 -14.65 -7.47
C VAL A 36 -7.32 -14.17 -6.08
N ASP A 37 -8.60 -14.06 -5.80
CA ASP A 37 -9.15 -13.53 -4.55
C ASP A 37 -8.52 -12.17 -4.15
N GLY A 38 -8.33 -11.30 -5.14
CA GLY A 38 -7.71 -9.98 -4.96
C GLY A 38 -6.18 -9.99 -4.87
N GLU A 39 -5.53 -11.15 -4.74
CA GLU A 39 -4.08 -11.29 -4.71
C GLU A 39 -3.51 -11.41 -6.14
N LEU A 40 -2.43 -10.69 -6.40
CA LEU A 40 -1.69 -10.78 -7.65
C LEU A 40 -0.84 -12.05 -7.65
N TRP A 41 -1.05 -12.92 -8.63
CA TRP A 41 -0.26 -14.11 -8.87
C TRP A 41 0.54 -13.94 -10.15
N VAL A 42 1.81 -14.33 -10.12
CA VAL A 42 2.76 -14.15 -11.25
C VAL A 42 3.38 -15.48 -11.64
N ARG A 43 3.58 -15.68 -12.95
CA ARG A 43 4.26 -16.81 -13.52
C ARG A 43 5.23 -16.32 -14.60
N GLY A 44 6.37 -16.99 -14.76
CA GLY A 44 7.33 -16.66 -15.81
C GLY A 44 8.72 -17.25 -15.55
N SER A 45 9.61 -17.09 -16.51
CA SER A 45 10.98 -17.64 -16.45
C SER A 45 11.86 -17.01 -15.36
N SER A 46 11.48 -15.83 -14.85
CA SER A 46 12.17 -15.14 -13.77
C SER A 46 11.68 -15.53 -12.37
N VAL A 47 10.60 -16.31 -12.27
CA VAL A 47 10.09 -16.77 -10.98
C VAL A 47 11.02 -17.84 -10.39
N MET A 48 11.29 -17.73 -9.10
CA MET A 48 12.14 -18.66 -8.35
C MET A 48 11.65 -20.11 -8.46
N GLN A 49 12.57 -21.06 -8.30
CA GLN A 49 12.21 -22.47 -8.16
C GLN A 49 11.74 -22.85 -6.76
N GLY A 50 12.08 -22.03 -5.77
CA GLY A 50 11.69 -22.21 -4.36
C GLY A 50 12.68 -21.59 -3.40
N TYR A 51 12.33 -21.62 -2.12
CA TYR A 51 13.21 -21.22 -1.03
C TYR A 51 14.18 -22.35 -0.66
N TYR A 52 15.46 -22.01 -0.51
CA TYR A 52 16.49 -22.99 -0.21
C TYR A 52 16.26 -23.68 1.13
N LYS A 53 16.16 -25.01 1.11
CA LYS A 53 15.87 -25.86 2.29
C LYS A 53 14.57 -25.54 3.03
N MET A 54 13.60 -24.90 2.38
CA MET A 54 12.30 -24.50 2.95
C MET A 54 11.15 -25.00 2.05
N PRO A 55 10.87 -26.31 2.04
CA PRO A 55 9.87 -26.89 1.11
C PRO A 55 8.45 -26.48 1.44
N GLU A 56 8.09 -26.30 2.70
CA GLU A 56 6.72 -25.93 3.11
C GLU A 56 6.42 -24.47 2.76
N GLU A 57 7.36 -23.56 2.97
CA GLU A 57 7.27 -22.17 2.55
C GLU A 57 7.20 -22.06 1.03
N THR A 58 7.99 -22.88 0.33
CA THR A 58 7.94 -22.96 -1.13
C THR A 58 6.58 -23.40 -1.62
N LYS A 59 6.00 -24.46 -1.04
CA LYS A 59 4.67 -24.95 -1.39
C LYS A 59 3.57 -23.92 -1.10
N THR A 60 3.75 -23.12 -0.06
CA THR A 60 2.83 -22.03 0.26
C THR A 60 2.91 -20.88 -0.75
N ALA A 61 4.13 -20.54 -1.17
CA ALA A 61 4.40 -19.44 -2.09
C ALA A 61 4.13 -19.81 -3.55
N LEU A 62 4.39 -21.06 -3.95
CA LEU A 62 4.23 -21.53 -5.33
C LEU A 62 3.05 -22.52 -5.42
N LYS A 63 2.04 -22.19 -6.22
CA LYS A 63 0.85 -23.01 -6.45
C LYS A 63 0.64 -23.21 -7.95
N ASP A 64 0.71 -24.44 -8.41
CA ASP A 64 0.50 -24.82 -9.81
C ASP A 64 1.34 -23.97 -10.80
N GLY A 65 2.60 -23.71 -10.46
CA GLY A 65 3.52 -22.90 -11.25
C GLY A 65 3.32 -21.39 -11.16
N TRP A 66 2.44 -20.91 -10.26
CA TRP A 66 2.22 -19.50 -9.98
C TRP A 66 2.81 -19.10 -8.64
N LEU A 67 3.51 -17.97 -8.60
CA LEU A 67 3.95 -17.33 -7.37
C LEU A 67 2.79 -16.50 -6.79
N CYS A 68 2.39 -16.82 -5.57
CA CYS A 68 1.48 -16.02 -4.76
C CYS A 68 2.29 -14.86 -4.16
N THR A 69 2.13 -13.64 -4.68
CA THR A 69 3.01 -12.51 -4.32
C THR A 69 2.76 -11.95 -2.93
N GLY A 70 1.59 -12.22 -2.36
CA GLY A 70 1.11 -11.58 -1.14
C GLY A 70 0.72 -10.12 -1.34
N ASP A 71 0.84 -9.59 -2.56
CA ASP A 71 0.38 -8.24 -2.91
C ASP A 71 -1.04 -8.30 -3.47
N LEU A 72 -1.88 -7.37 -3.04
CA LEU A 72 -3.22 -7.18 -3.57
C LEU A 72 -3.15 -6.26 -4.78
N GLY A 73 -3.95 -6.58 -5.79
CA GLY A 73 -3.94 -5.79 -7.01
C GLY A 73 -4.61 -6.49 -8.18
N TYR A 74 -4.52 -5.85 -9.34
CA TYR A 74 -5.07 -6.37 -10.59
C TYR A 74 -4.21 -5.99 -11.79
N VAL A 75 -4.48 -6.67 -12.90
CA VAL A 75 -3.87 -6.41 -14.20
C VAL A 75 -4.97 -5.99 -15.16
N ASP A 76 -4.79 -4.89 -15.88
CA ASP A 76 -5.73 -4.47 -16.91
C ASP A 76 -5.49 -5.19 -18.27
N GLU A 77 -6.38 -4.98 -19.23
CA GLU A 77 -6.32 -5.59 -20.56
C GLU A 77 -5.04 -5.22 -21.33
N GLU A 78 -4.45 -4.07 -21.05
CA GLU A 78 -3.19 -3.62 -21.63
C GLU A 78 -1.97 -4.10 -20.83
N ARG A 79 -2.17 -4.99 -19.84
CA ARG A 79 -1.14 -5.61 -19.01
C ARG A 79 -0.45 -4.63 -18.04
N PHE A 80 -1.11 -3.54 -17.65
CA PHE A 80 -0.64 -2.70 -16.55
C PHE A 80 -1.05 -3.27 -15.21
N ILE A 81 -0.12 -3.23 -14.25
CA ILE A 81 -0.35 -3.73 -12.89
C ILE A 81 -0.71 -2.56 -11.98
N TYR A 82 -1.74 -2.76 -11.17
CA TYR A 82 -2.21 -1.83 -10.15
C TYR A 82 -2.18 -2.53 -8.80
N LEU A 83 -1.38 -2.00 -7.86
CA LEU A 83 -1.30 -2.53 -6.51
C LEU A 83 -2.26 -1.77 -5.61
N THR A 84 -3.02 -2.50 -4.78
CA THR A 84 -4.00 -1.93 -3.85
C THR A 84 -3.62 -2.18 -2.39
N GLY A 85 -2.61 -3.00 -2.12
CA GLY A 85 -2.11 -3.24 -0.77
C GLY A 85 -1.37 -4.55 -0.60
N ARG A 86 -1.25 -4.97 0.66
CA ARG A 86 -0.64 -6.24 1.06
C ARG A 86 -1.65 -7.12 1.78
N LYS A 87 -1.74 -8.39 1.40
CA LYS A 87 -2.67 -9.37 2.01
C LYS A 87 -2.47 -9.49 3.52
N LYS A 88 -1.22 -9.52 3.98
CA LYS A 88 -0.87 -9.63 5.40
C LYS A 88 -1.17 -8.36 6.22
N ASN A 89 -1.36 -7.22 5.57
CA ASN A 89 -1.63 -5.95 6.22
C ASN A 89 -3.12 -5.62 6.26
N LEU A 90 -3.97 -6.44 5.62
CA LEU A 90 -5.41 -6.21 5.63
C LEU A 90 -5.94 -6.04 7.04
N ILE A 91 -6.67 -4.97 7.24
CA ILE A 91 -7.49 -4.75 8.43
C ILE A 91 -8.79 -5.51 8.22
N ILE A 92 -9.09 -6.45 9.12
CA ILE A 92 -10.37 -7.16 9.11
C ILE A 92 -11.28 -6.45 10.09
N THR A 93 -12.31 -5.78 9.57
CA THR A 93 -13.26 -5.06 10.42
C THR A 93 -14.13 -6.02 11.23
N LYS A 94 -14.82 -5.52 12.26
CA LYS A 94 -15.76 -6.33 13.08
C LYS A 94 -16.85 -7.02 12.27
N ASN A 95 -17.18 -6.46 11.10
CA ASN A 95 -18.20 -7.01 10.20
C ASN A 95 -17.61 -7.98 9.16
N GLY A 96 -16.32 -8.32 9.25
CA GLY A 96 -15.64 -9.22 8.31
C GLY A 96 -15.19 -8.58 7.00
N GLU A 97 -15.32 -7.25 6.85
CA GLU A 97 -14.86 -6.55 5.66
C GLU A 97 -13.34 -6.38 5.67
N ASN A 98 -12.73 -6.54 4.51
CA ASN A 98 -11.30 -6.36 4.31
C ASN A 98 -10.99 -4.93 3.88
N VAL A 99 -10.13 -4.24 4.62
CA VAL A 99 -9.66 -2.89 4.29
C VAL A 99 -8.15 -2.90 4.12
N SER A 100 -7.68 -2.46 2.95
CA SER A 100 -6.25 -2.26 2.73
C SER A 100 -5.82 -0.91 3.34
N PRO A 101 -4.96 -0.90 4.36
CA PRO A 101 -4.47 0.35 4.93
C PRO A 101 -3.68 1.17 3.92
N GLU A 102 -2.96 0.52 2.99
CA GLU A 102 -2.19 1.20 1.95
C GLU A 102 -3.07 2.03 1.00
N GLU A 103 -4.29 1.59 0.73
CA GLU A 103 -5.25 2.35 -0.08
C GLU A 103 -5.60 3.69 0.60
N LEU A 104 -5.82 3.64 1.91
CA LEU A 104 -6.15 4.83 2.70
C LEU A 104 -4.93 5.74 2.82
N GLU A 105 -3.77 5.17 3.13
CA GLU A 105 -2.49 5.89 3.24
C GLU A 105 -2.15 6.63 1.95
N ASN A 106 -2.30 5.98 0.79
CA ASN A 106 -2.05 6.59 -0.51
C ASN A 106 -2.98 7.80 -0.78
N LYS A 107 -4.23 7.73 -0.33
CA LYS A 107 -5.18 8.85 -0.46
C LYS A 107 -4.79 10.02 0.44
N LEU A 108 -4.46 9.76 1.70
CA LEU A 108 -4.05 10.79 2.65
C LEU A 108 -2.71 11.42 2.25
N SER A 109 -1.76 10.64 1.74
CA SER A 109 -0.45 11.10 1.25
C SER A 109 -0.53 11.98 0.00
N SER A 110 -1.70 12.13 -0.62
CA SER A 110 -1.89 13.10 -1.71
C SER A 110 -1.86 14.56 -1.22
N SER A 111 -2.10 14.80 0.05
CA SER A 111 -1.95 16.10 0.69
C SER A 111 -0.48 16.39 1.00
N ARG A 112 -0.01 17.59 0.65
CA ARG A 112 1.35 18.04 0.97
C ARG A 112 1.60 18.24 2.46
N LEU A 113 0.54 18.35 3.26
CA LEU A 113 0.65 18.46 4.71
C LEU A 113 1.04 17.12 5.37
N VAL A 114 0.86 16.00 4.66
CA VAL A 114 1.17 14.65 5.14
C VAL A 114 2.54 14.24 4.65
N GLN A 115 3.53 14.23 5.53
CA GLN A 115 4.87 13.72 5.22
C GLN A 115 4.92 12.19 5.28
N GLU A 116 4.36 11.63 6.35
CA GLU A 116 4.25 10.18 6.54
C GLU A 116 2.90 9.84 7.17
N VAL A 117 2.35 8.70 6.79
CA VAL A 117 1.10 8.20 7.36
C VAL A 117 1.12 6.69 7.51
N LEU A 118 0.53 6.22 8.58
CA LEU A 118 0.28 4.81 8.86
C LEU A 118 -1.18 4.65 9.27
N VAL A 119 -1.89 3.77 8.57
CA VAL A 119 -3.26 3.41 8.91
C VAL A 119 -3.28 2.03 9.54
N ARG A 120 -4.00 1.89 10.63
CA ARG A 120 -4.15 0.62 11.36
C ARG A 120 -5.53 0.47 11.99
N GLU A 121 -5.83 -0.71 12.45
CA GLU A 121 -6.94 -0.93 13.37
C GLU A 121 -6.47 -0.66 14.80
N ALA A 122 -7.23 0.14 15.52
CA ALA A 122 -7.01 0.39 16.94
C ALA A 122 -8.36 0.45 17.67
N LYS A 123 -8.52 -0.36 18.72
CA LYS A 123 -9.74 -0.40 19.54
C LYS A 123 -11.03 -0.63 18.72
N GLY A 124 -10.93 -1.34 17.61
CA GLY A 124 -12.06 -1.69 16.75
C GLY A 124 -12.49 -0.62 15.77
N VAL A 125 -11.66 0.39 15.55
CA VAL A 125 -11.85 1.44 14.54
C VAL A 125 -10.61 1.61 13.68
N ILE A 126 -10.77 2.18 12.50
CA ILE A 126 -9.64 2.57 11.65
C ILE A 126 -9.08 3.88 12.18
N GLU A 127 -7.79 3.88 12.46
CA GLU A 127 -7.00 5.00 12.96
C GLU A 127 -5.93 5.38 11.95
N ALA A 128 -5.79 6.68 11.68
CA ALA A 128 -4.69 7.24 10.92
C ALA A 128 -3.69 7.91 11.88
N GLU A 129 -2.45 7.50 11.81
CA GLU A 129 -1.32 8.10 12.52
C GLU A 129 -0.49 8.86 11.49
N ILE A 130 -0.38 10.19 11.65
CA ILE A 130 0.20 11.09 10.65
C ILE A 130 1.38 11.86 11.25
N TYR A 131 2.51 11.84 10.55
CA TYR A 131 3.60 12.78 10.76
C TYR A 131 3.48 13.89 9.72
N PRO A 132 3.21 15.15 10.15
CA PRO A 132 2.99 16.26 9.22
C PRO A 132 4.31 16.80 8.63
N ASP A 133 4.23 17.41 7.45
CA ASP A 133 5.31 18.19 6.88
C ASP A 133 5.36 19.57 7.57
N GLU A 134 6.26 19.72 8.54
CA GLU A 134 6.40 20.95 9.32
C GLU A 134 6.80 22.16 8.47
N GLU A 135 7.64 21.96 7.43
CA GLU A 135 8.04 23.07 6.57
C GLU A 135 6.85 23.55 5.73
N TYR A 136 6.07 22.63 5.22
CA TYR A 136 4.86 22.97 4.48
C TYR A 136 3.81 23.61 5.39
N ALA A 137 3.61 23.11 6.61
CA ALA A 137 2.71 23.67 7.61
C ALA A 137 3.06 25.15 7.90
N LYS A 138 4.32 25.44 8.20
CA LYS A 138 4.81 26.80 8.43
C LYS A 138 4.60 27.73 7.21
N LYS A 139 4.83 27.24 6.00
CA LYS A 139 4.57 28.01 4.77
C LYS A 139 3.09 28.33 4.55
N GLN A 140 2.18 27.54 5.12
CA GLN A 140 0.73 27.77 5.12
C GLN A 140 0.23 28.63 6.31
N GLY A 141 1.14 29.06 7.20
CA GLY A 141 0.79 29.84 8.39
C GLY A 141 0.23 28.99 9.54
N LEU A 142 0.43 27.67 9.49
CA LEU A 142 0.02 26.73 10.55
C LEU A 142 1.16 26.60 11.55
N GLU A 143 1.23 27.50 12.51
CA GLU A 143 2.33 27.55 13.48
C GLU A 143 2.06 26.75 14.75
N ARG A 144 0.77 26.50 15.08
CA ARG A 144 0.35 25.77 16.26
C ARG A 144 -0.09 24.36 15.91
N GLU A 145 0.22 23.41 16.78
CA GLU A 145 -0.20 22.02 16.64
C GLU A 145 -1.72 21.87 16.41
N GLU A 146 -2.51 22.69 17.09
CA GLU A 146 -3.97 22.68 16.96
C GLU A 146 -4.44 23.09 15.56
N GLU A 147 -3.75 24.02 14.90
CA GLU A 147 -4.06 24.46 13.53
C GLU A 147 -3.75 23.33 12.54
N VAL A 148 -2.62 22.64 12.71
CA VAL A 148 -2.25 21.47 11.93
C VAL A 148 -3.28 20.36 12.13
N ARG A 149 -3.71 20.12 13.37
CA ARG A 149 -4.74 19.14 13.70
C ARG A 149 -6.06 19.41 12.98
N VAL A 150 -6.51 20.66 12.98
CA VAL A 150 -7.76 21.06 12.30
C VAL A 150 -7.67 20.77 10.79
N GLU A 151 -6.55 21.09 10.14
CA GLU A 151 -6.38 20.86 8.71
C GLU A 151 -6.27 19.35 8.37
N LEU A 152 -5.57 18.57 9.18
CA LEU A 152 -5.51 17.11 9.01
C LEU A 152 -6.87 16.45 9.27
N GLN A 153 -7.66 16.96 10.23
CA GLN A 153 -9.02 16.47 10.46
C GLN A 153 -9.93 16.77 9.27
N LYS A 154 -9.85 17.95 8.66
CA LYS A 154 -10.58 18.27 7.42
C LYS A 154 -10.23 17.30 6.28
N LEU A 155 -8.95 16.96 6.12
CA LEU A 155 -8.51 15.99 5.12
C LEU A 155 -9.16 14.61 5.34
N ILE A 156 -9.23 14.16 6.60
CA ILE A 156 -9.89 12.90 6.97
C ILE A 156 -11.40 12.99 6.72
N ASP A 157 -12.04 14.11 7.07
CA ASP A 157 -13.46 14.30 6.89
C ASP A 157 -13.85 14.32 5.39
N GLU A 158 -13.05 14.96 4.55
CA GLU A 158 -13.19 14.93 3.08
C GLU A 158 -13.07 13.49 2.54
N TYR A 159 -12.06 12.75 2.98
CA TYR A 159 -11.94 11.34 2.64
C TYR A 159 -13.17 10.54 3.05
N ASN A 160 -13.63 10.73 4.29
CA ASN A 160 -14.75 10.01 4.88
C ASN A 160 -16.10 10.30 4.20
N GLN A 161 -16.27 11.48 3.56
CA GLN A 161 -17.51 11.81 2.83
C GLN A 161 -17.70 10.87 1.62
N GLY A 162 -16.62 10.49 0.93
CA GLY A 162 -16.68 9.59 -0.22
C GLY A 162 -16.44 8.12 0.10
N ALA A 163 -16.09 7.78 1.36
CA ALA A 163 -15.72 6.43 1.76
C ALA A 163 -16.94 5.62 2.25
N PRO A 164 -17.03 4.32 1.91
CA PRO A 164 -18.02 3.44 2.51
C PRO A 164 -17.77 3.32 4.02
N ALA A 165 -18.83 3.03 4.78
CA ALA A 165 -18.79 3.08 6.26
C ALA A 165 -17.64 2.25 6.87
N TYR A 166 -17.35 1.08 6.31
CA TYR A 166 -16.30 0.19 6.81
C TYR A 166 -14.86 0.65 6.51
N LYS A 167 -14.69 1.67 5.62
CA LYS A 167 -13.37 2.28 5.30
C LYS A 167 -13.17 3.63 5.97
N LYS A 168 -14.14 4.15 6.73
CA LYS A 168 -14.02 5.46 7.38
C LYS A 168 -12.97 5.45 8.47
N ILE A 169 -12.19 6.52 8.53
CA ILE A 169 -11.17 6.76 9.56
C ILE A 169 -11.86 7.51 10.70
N TYR A 170 -11.80 6.95 11.89
CA TYR A 170 -12.49 7.48 13.08
C TYR A 170 -11.55 8.07 14.14
N SER A 171 -10.24 7.84 13.99
CA SER A 171 -9.24 8.34 14.92
C SER A 171 -8.06 8.93 14.17
N LEU A 172 -7.59 10.10 14.62
CA LEU A 172 -6.40 10.78 14.13
C LEU A 172 -5.40 10.92 15.27
N ILE A 173 -4.19 10.40 15.06
CA ILE A 173 -3.03 10.65 15.91
C ILE A 173 -2.03 11.49 15.11
N ILE A 174 -1.55 12.58 15.68
CA ILE A 174 -0.47 13.38 15.12
C ILE A 174 0.83 13.00 15.82
N ARG A 175 1.85 12.72 15.04
CA ARG A 175 3.17 12.37 15.54
C ARG A 175 4.06 13.61 15.62
N GLU A 176 4.87 13.64 16.63
CA GLU A 176 5.96 14.63 16.76
C GLU A 176 7.25 14.20 16.06
N LYS A 177 7.35 12.91 15.68
CA LYS A 177 8.57 12.31 15.09
C LYS A 177 8.21 11.38 13.94
N GLU A 178 9.13 11.30 12.97
CA GLU A 178 9.05 10.34 11.87
C GLU A 178 8.84 8.91 12.37
N PHE A 179 8.22 8.09 11.52
CA PHE A 179 8.12 6.65 11.78
C PHE A 179 9.49 5.97 11.70
N GLU A 180 9.65 4.91 12.48
CA GLU A 180 10.77 4.00 12.27
C GLU A 180 10.70 3.34 10.90
N LYS A 181 11.85 3.28 10.23
CA LYS A 181 11.94 2.74 8.87
C LYS A 181 12.83 1.51 8.83
N THR A 182 12.53 0.63 7.88
CA THR A 182 13.41 -0.48 7.51
C THR A 182 14.66 0.04 6.78
N ALA A 183 15.66 -0.83 6.55
CA ALA A 183 16.83 -0.50 5.72
C ALA A 183 16.44 -0.04 4.30
N SER A 184 15.28 -0.49 3.79
CA SER A 184 14.72 -0.07 2.50
C SER A 184 13.83 1.19 2.59
N ARG A 185 13.91 1.94 3.69
CA ARG A 185 13.15 3.19 3.97
C ARG A 185 11.63 3.03 3.99
N LYS A 186 11.10 1.83 4.17
CA LYS A 186 9.67 1.61 4.37
C LYS A 186 9.32 1.76 5.85
N ILE A 187 8.18 2.38 6.15
CA ILE A 187 7.66 2.49 7.51
C ILE A 187 7.48 1.09 8.10
N LYS A 188 8.00 0.88 9.30
CA LYS A 188 7.74 -0.34 10.06
C LYS A 188 6.32 -0.27 10.62
N ARG A 189 5.50 -1.24 10.25
CA ARG A 189 4.11 -1.29 10.72
C ARG A 189 3.99 -1.85 12.15
N TYR A 190 5.00 -2.65 12.57
CA TYR A 190 5.06 -3.31 13.89
C TYR A 190 6.51 -3.61 14.24
#